data_6ed6a647f1e52dfa7d5ba19d0185703e
#
_entry.id   6ed6a647f1e52dfa7d5ba19d0185703e
#
_cell.length_a   1.000
_cell.length_b   1.000
_cell.length_c   1.000
_cell.angle_alpha   90.00
_cell.angle_beta   90.00
_cell.angle_gamma   90.00
#
_symmetry.space_group_name_H-M   'P 1'
#
loop_
_entity.id
_entity.type
_entity.pdbx_description
1 polymer ?
#
loop_
_entity_poly.entity_id
_entity_poly.type
_entity_poly.pdbx_seq_one_letter_code
_entity_poly.pdbx_strand_id
1 'polypeptide(L)'
;MNRTLSNLKRAGFVVALLIAAAASASAQTNTGSVAMSATVSKFVEIQSGGAVTLTGNSGGGVGTDGSAGQPLGVSINLGELGPSNASSFVTATVPLRLKSNAAYVLSVSATVSSTGSTANKITAADIGFGLGAVTRSGTGVNASGTDTNATSGDPTLAANGSVNGATGRYEFTATRSNLGAFTTSTTALSGSYIMNAVPRSNNNGLNVPAVFAVKPQFFENGSTNINVTFTVTAP
;
A
#
# COMPACT_ATOMS: atom_id res chain seq x y z
N MET A 1 -101.56 2.99 -10.65
CA MET A 1 -100.59 2.61 -9.60
C MET A 1 -99.41 1.72 -10.10
N ASN A 2 -99.35 1.33 -11.37
CA ASN A 2 -98.32 0.43 -11.91
C ASN A 2 -97.08 1.06 -12.56
N ARG A 3 -97.07 2.36 -12.86
CA ARG A 3 -95.94 3.06 -13.54
C ARG A 3 -94.79 3.41 -12.55
N THR A 4 -95.08 3.66 -11.31
CA THR A 4 -94.10 4.05 -10.30
C THR A 4 -93.20 2.87 -9.85
N LEU A 5 -93.73 1.66 -9.78
CA LEU A 5 -93.02 0.44 -9.44
C LEU A 5 -92.04 -0.02 -10.51
N SER A 6 -92.39 0.23 -11.79
CA SER A 6 -91.46 -0.10 -12.91
C SER A 6 -90.20 0.78 -12.95
N ASN A 7 -90.36 2.06 -12.62
CA ASN A 7 -89.20 2.98 -12.60
C ASN A 7 -88.33 2.75 -11.42
N LEU A 8 -88.91 2.32 -10.29
CA LEU A 8 -88.09 1.98 -9.13
C LEU A 8 -87.19 0.70 -9.31
N LYS A 9 -87.79 -0.27 -10.01
CA LYS A 9 -87.00 -1.51 -10.35
C LYS A 9 -85.90 -1.22 -11.39
N ARG A 10 -86.14 -0.29 -12.32
CA ARG A 10 -85.06 0.08 -13.25
C ARG A 10 -83.98 0.92 -12.63
N ALA A 11 -84.34 1.84 -11.72
CA ALA A 11 -83.35 2.63 -11.00
C ALA A 11 -82.49 1.75 -10.05
N GLY A 12 -83.10 0.77 -9.38
CA GLY A 12 -82.37 -0.17 -8.54
C GLY A 12 -81.42 -1.05 -9.29
N PHE A 13 -81.75 -1.49 -10.52
CA PHE A 13 -80.89 -2.30 -11.34
C PHE A 13 -79.70 -1.52 -11.90
N VAL A 14 -79.87 -0.27 -12.25
CA VAL A 14 -78.77 0.61 -12.76
C VAL A 14 -77.81 0.93 -11.65
N VAL A 15 -78.31 1.18 -10.41
CA VAL A 15 -77.47 1.45 -9.27
C VAL A 15 -76.66 0.18 -8.85
N ALA A 16 -77.31 -1.00 -8.88
CA ALA A 16 -76.63 -2.26 -8.61
C ALA A 16 -75.56 -2.59 -9.63
N LEU A 17 -75.78 -2.27 -10.91
CA LEU A 17 -74.81 -2.48 -11.99
C LEU A 17 -73.64 -1.51 -11.87
N LEU A 18 -73.85 -0.25 -11.48
CA LEU A 18 -72.82 0.74 -11.24
C LEU A 18 -71.94 0.37 -10.01
N ILE A 19 -72.55 -0.17 -8.97
CA ILE A 19 -71.81 -0.63 -7.78
C ILE A 19 -71.01 -1.88 -8.12
N ALA A 20 -71.52 -2.79 -8.94
CA ALA A 20 -70.78 -3.97 -9.40
C ALA A 20 -69.62 -3.61 -10.34
N ALA A 21 -69.76 -2.57 -11.17
CA ALA A 21 -68.68 -2.07 -12.01
C ALA A 21 -67.57 -1.33 -11.20
N ALA A 22 -67.92 -0.70 -10.07
CA ALA A 22 -66.94 -0.05 -9.20
C ALA A 22 -66.13 -1.03 -8.38
N ALA A 23 -66.66 -2.24 -8.08
CA ALA A 23 -65.98 -3.23 -7.27
C ALA A 23 -64.90 -4.06 -8.05
N SER A 24 -64.84 -3.93 -9.39
CA SER A 24 -63.89 -4.67 -10.23
C SER A 24 -62.69 -3.86 -10.68
N ALA A 25 -62.52 -2.63 -10.19
CA ALA A 25 -61.28 -1.88 -10.39
C ALA A 25 -60.24 -2.34 -9.33
N SER A 26 -59.86 -3.62 -9.40
CA SER A 26 -58.64 -4.07 -8.68
C SER A 26 -57.49 -3.34 -9.35
N ALA A 27 -56.80 -2.51 -8.60
CA ALA A 27 -55.52 -1.93 -9.03
C ALA A 27 -54.57 -3.07 -9.36
N GLN A 28 -54.41 -3.33 -10.65
CA GLN A 28 -53.45 -4.36 -11.09
C GLN A 28 -52.06 -3.74 -10.90
N THR A 29 -51.40 -4.12 -9.79
CA THR A 29 -49.99 -3.81 -9.58
C THR A 29 -49.15 -4.71 -10.49
N ASN A 30 -48.61 -4.12 -11.53
CA ASN A 30 -47.65 -4.81 -12.37
C ASN A 30 -46.26 -4.55 -11.84
N THR A 31 -45.63 -5.56 -11.23
CA THR A 31 -44.25 -5.49 -10.71
C THR A 31 -43.33 -6.18 -11.69
N GLY A 32 -42.37 -5.43 -12.21
CA GLY A 32 -41.26 -5.98 -13.00
C GLY A 32 -40.00 -6.03 -12.15
N SER A 33 -39.21 -7.10 -12.27
CA SER A 33 -37.90 -7.22 -11.67
C SER A 33 -36.83 -7.26 -12.76
N VAL A 34 -35.72 -6.59 -12.54
CA VAL A 34 -34.52 -6.68 -13.38
C VAL A 34 -33.42 -7.29 -12.53
N ALA A 35 -32.90 -8.44 -12.95
CA ALA A 35 -31.72 -9.05 -12.34
C ALA A 35 -30.46 -8.52 -13.03
N MET A 36 -29.53 -8.01 -12.24
CA MET A 36 -28.21 -7.57 -12.72
C MET A 36 -27.14 -8.30 -11.92
N SER A 37 -26.06 -8.70 -12.59
CA SER A 37 -24.89 -9.30 -11.97
C SER A 37 -23.64 -8.61 -12.50
N ALA A 38 -22.62 -8.45 -11.62
CA ALA A 38 -21.30 -7.96 -11.97
C ALA A 38 -20.24 -8.76 -11.20
N THR A 39 -19.10 -8.98 -11.83
CA THR A 39 -17.95 -9.61 -11.21
C THR A 39 -16.80 -8.60 -11.15
N VAL A 40 -16.18 -8.47 -9.98
CA VAL A 40 -14.98 -7.65 -9.76
C VAL A 40 -13.82 -8.57 -9.45
N SER A 41 -12.80 -8.58 -10.28
CA SER A 41 -11.58 -9.36 -10.05
C SER A 41 -10.70 -8.69 -8.98
N LYS A 42 -9.93 -9.49 -8.24
CA LYS A 42 -8.91 -8.99 -7.33
C LYS A 42 -7.84 -8.22 -8.12
N PHE A 43 -7.45 -7.07 -7.60
CA PHE A 43 -6.41 -6.22 -8.17
C PHE A 43 -5.47 -5.76 -7.08
N VAL A 44 -4.16 -5.90 -7.30
CA VAL A 44 -3.09 -5.34 -6.48
C VAL A 44 -2.01 -4.76 -7.37
N GLU A 45 -1.44 -3.65 -6.95
CA GLU A 45 -0.39 -2.96 -7.69
C GLU A 45 0.56 -2.24 -6.74
N ILE A 46 1.85 -2.25 -7.08
CA ILE A 46 2.89 -1.42 -6.49
C ILE A 46 3.43 -0.46 -7.54
N GLN A 47 3.51 0.80 -7.19
CA GLN A 47 4.03 1.88 -8.04
C GLN A 47 5.02 2.72 -7.26
N SER A 48 5.78 3.55 -7.97
CA SER A 48 6.51 4.65 -7.34
C SER A 48 5.54 5.69 -6.79
N GLY A 49 5.78 6.13 -5.57
CA GLY A 49 5.05 7.23 -4.92
C GLY A 49 5.57 8.61 -5.31
N GLY A 50 6.72 8.71 -5.94
CA GLY A 50 7.40 9.96 -6.31
C GLY A 50 8.91 9.85 -6.28
N ALA A 51 9.58 10.98 -6.21
CA ALA A 51 11.02 11.09 -6.21
C ALA A 51 11.67 10.47 -4.96
N VAL A 52 12.82 9.85 -5.15
CA VAL A 52 13.67 9.34 -4.08
C VAL A 52 14.38 10.50 -3.38
N THR A 53 14.44 10.44 -2.06
CA THR A 53 15.23 11.36 -1.26
C THR A 53 16.50 10.67 -0.77
N LEU A 54 17.66 11.25 -1.07
CA LEU A 54 18.97 10.79 -0.60
C LEU A 54 19.63 11.88 0.24
N THR A 55 20.06 11.52 1.46
CA THR A 55 20.71 12.46 2.39
C THR A 55 21.98 11.85 2.99
N GLY A 56 22.89 12.72 3.44
CA GLY A 56 24.12 12.29 4.10
C GLY A 56 25.15 11.59 3.18
N ASN A 57 24.95 11.64 1.88
CA ASN A 57 25.81 10.95 0.91
C ASN A 57 27.08 11.75 0.60
N SER A 58 28.17 11.05 0.31
CA SER A 58 29.40 11.60 -0.22
C SER A 58 29.62 11.12 -1.65
N GLY A 59 29.35 11.99 -2.62
CA GLY A 59 29.47 11.66 -4.04
C GLY A 59 28.41 10.67 -4.56
N GLY A 60 27.35 10.40 -3.79
CA GLY A 60 26.23 9.58 -4.20
C GLY A 60 25.17 10.35 -4.99
N GLY A 61 24.18 9.65 -5.50
CA GLY A 61 23.07 10.24 -6.24
C GLY A 61 22.00 9.23 -6.62
N VAL A 62 20.87 9.72 -7.11
CA VAL A 62 19.79 8.90 -7.65
C VAL A 62 20.03 8.75 -9.16
N GLY A 63 20.32 7.53 -9.61
CA GLY A 63 20.56 7.22 -11.01
C GLY A 63 19.26 7.12 -11.80
N THR A 64 18.32 6.31 -11.31
CA THR A 64 16.95 6.24 -11.84
C THR A 64 16.01 6.61 -10.72
N ASP A 65 15.25 7.67 -10.93
CA ASP A 65 14.27 8.15 -9.96
C ASP A 65 12.89 7.64 -10.30
N GLY A 66 12.09 7.45 -9.25
CA GLY A 66 10.70 7.08 -9.39
C GLY A 66 9.83 8.29 -9.75
N SER A 67 8.91 8.11 -10.68
CA SER A 67 7.83 9.07 -10.94
C SER A 67 6.52 8.55 -10.39
N ALA A 68 5.75 9.41 -9.74
CA ALA A 68 4.49 9.03 -9.14
C ALA A 68 3.54 8.33 -10.14
N GLY A 69 3.05 7.16 -9.77
CA GLY A 69 2.15 6.38 -10.60
C GLY A 69 2.80 5.54 -11.71
N GLN A 70 4.13 5.51 -11.78
CA GLN A 70 4.86 4.63 -12.69
C GLN A 70 5.29 3.34 -11.98
N PRO A 71 5.57 2.26 -12.72
CA PRO A 71 6.16 1.06 -12.15
C PRO A 71 7.38 1.38 -11.28
N LEU A 72 7.54 0.66 -10.18
CA LEU A 72 8.67 0.84 -9.29
C LEU A 72 9.96 0.34 -9.99
N GLY A 73 10.86 1.26 -10.24
CA GLY A 73 12.20 0.97 -10.77
C GLY A 73 13.12 2.11 -10.39
N VAL A 74 13.94 1.90 -9.36
CA VAL A 74 14.78 2.92 -8.74
C VAL A 74 16.20 2.40 -8.65
N SER A 75 17.18 3.24 -8.98
CA SER A 75 18.60 2.98 -8.74
C SER A 75 19.22 4.12 -7.93
N ILE A 76 19.95 3.76 -6.88
CA ILE A 76 20.54 4.71 -5.94
C ILE A 76 22.01 4.36 -5.75
N ASN A 77 22.87 5.35 -5.94
CA ASN A 77 24.25 5.29 -5.52
C ASN A 77 24.37 5.95 -4.13
N LEU A 78 24.70 5.19 -3.09
CA LEU A 78 24.86 5.71 -1.75
C LEU A 78 26.15 6.53 -1.56
N GLY A 79 27.03 6.55 -2.56
CA GLY A 79 28.30 7.25 -2.47
C GLY A 79 29.36 6.50 -1.68
N GLU A 80 30.36 7.24 -1.20
CA GLU A 80 31.43 6.69 -0.39
C GLU A 80 30.99 6.54 1.08
N LEU A 81 31.13 5.35 1.62
CA LEU A 81 30.73 4.99 2.98
C LEU A 81 31.92 4.88 3.94
N GLY A 82 32.98 5.64 3.68
CA GLY A 82 34.19 5.63 4.47
C GLY A 82 34.04 6.38 5.82
N PRO A 83 35.02 6.20 6.74
CA PRO A 83 34.96 6.76 8.09
C PRO A 83 34.99 8.29 8.14
N SER A 84 35.43 8.96 7.08
CA SER A 84 35.39 10.42 6.97
C SER A 84 33.97 11.00 7.05
N ASN A 85 32.96 10.18 6.76
CA ASN A 85 31.54 10.53 6.82
C ASN A 85 30.80 9.93 8.03
N ALA A 86 31.52 9.44 9.03
CA ALA A 86 30.95 8.65 10.12
C ALA A 86 30.02 9.43 11.09
N SER A 87 29.91 10.75 10.96
CA SER A 87 29.09 11.56 11.86
C SER A 87 27.59 11.43 11.60
N SER A 88 27.17 11.06 10.39
CA SER A 88 25.77 10.96 9.98
C SER A 88 25.48 9.70 9.20
N PHE A 89 24.22 9.24 9.19
CA PHE A 89 23.78 8.21 8.30
C PHE A 89 23.68 8.69 6.86
N VAL A 90 24.03 7.82 5.92
CA VAL A 90 23.56 7.94 4.53
C VAL A 90 22.18 7.30 4.47
N THR A 91 21.17 8.08 4.12
CA THR A 91 19.77 7.63 4.15
C THR A 91 19.13 7.82 2.78
N ALA A 92 18.46 6.78 2.29
CA ALA A 92 17.65 6.82 1.08
C ALA A 92 16.20 6.51 1.44
N THR A 93 15.27 7.38 1.04
CA THR A 93 13.83 7.15 1.18
C THR A 93 13.21 6.96 -0.19
N VAL A 94 12.66 5.77 -0.41
CA VAL A 94 11.96 5.39 -1.65
C VAL A 94 10.46 5.41 -1.37
N PRO A 95 9.70 6.34 -1.93
CA PRO A 95 8.27 6.39 -1.73
C PRO A 95 7.60 5.29 -2.58
N LEU A 96 6.95 4.34 -1.93
CA LEU A 96 6.11 3.32 -2.55
C LEU A 96 4.67 3.78 -2.54
N ARG A 97 3.91 3.37 -3.56
CA ARG A 97 2.46 3.54 -3.60
C ARG A 97 1.79 2.21 -3.88
N LEU A 98 0.92 1.81 -2.97
CA LEU A 98 0.16 0.58 -3.08
C LEU A 98 -1.30 0.87 -3.46
N LYS A 99 -1.86 -0.01 -4.29
CA LYS A 99 -3.28 -0.03 -4.65
C LYS A 99 -3.79 -1.46 -4.54
N SER A 100 -4.97 -1.63 -3.95
CA SER A 100 -5.63 -2.93 -3.86
C SER A 100 -7.13 -2.77 -3.61
N ASN A 101 -7.95 -3.57 -4.29
CA ASN A 101 -9.37 -3.69 -4.02
C ASN A 101 -9.71 -4.88 -3.09
N ALA A 102 -8.69 -5.57 -2.59
CA ALA A 102 -8.82 -6.72 -1.70
C ALA A 102 -7.80 -6.63 -0.56
N ALA A 103 -7.85 -7.57 0.37
CA ALA A 103 -6.78 -7.76 1.33
C ALA A 103 -5.45 -7.95 0.61
N TYR A 104 -4.38 -7.38 1.16
CA TYR A 104 -3.07 -7.38 0.53
C TYR A 104 -1.95 -7.60 1.54
N VAL A 105 -0.83 -8.10 1.02
CA VAL A 105 0.42 -8.27 1.75
C VAL A 105 1.54 -7.68 0.91
N LEU A 106 2.33 -6.78 1.49
CA LEU A 106 3.60 -6.30 0.94
C LEU A 106 4.72 -7.08 1.59
N SER A 107 5.45 -7.82 0.80
CA SER A 107 6.64 -8.55 1.21
C SER A 107 7.89 -7.90 0.64
N VAL A 108 8.99 -8.03 1.38
CA VAL A 108 10.30 -7.52 1.01
C VAL A 108 11.28 -8.67 0.98
N SER A 109 12.16 -8.69 -0.01
CA SER A 109 13.34 -9.54 -0.04
C SER A 109 14.56 -8.74 -0.48
N ALA A 110 15.73 -9.06 0.06
CA ALA A 110 16.95 -8.33 -0.22
C ALA A 110 18.15 -9.26 -0.42
N THR A 111 19.02 -8.88 -1.35
CA THR A 111 20.35 -9.50 -1.51
C THR A 111 21.41 -8.42 -1.48
N VAL A 112 22.49 -8.67 -0.75
CA VAL A 112 23.65 -7.79 -0.65
C VAL A 112 24.87 -8.59 -1.06
N SER A 113 25.60 -8.07 -2.05
CA SER A 113 26.83 -8.68 -2.59
C SER A 113 27.96 -7.67 -2.55
N SER A 114 28.97 -7.96 -1.75
CA SER A 114 30.16 -7.12 -1.60
C SER A 114 31.40 -7.83 -2.15
N THR A 115 32.29 -7.06 -2.79
CA THR A 115 33.55 -7.57 -3.33
C THR A 115 34.61 -7.81 -2.24
N GLY A 116 34.42 -7.28 -1.05
CA GLY A 116 35.31 -7.49 0.08
C GLY A 116 35.41 -8.95 0.52
N SER A 117 36.54 -9.34 1.07
CA SER A 117 36.86 -10.71 1.50
C SER A 117 36.95 -10.87 3.01
N THR A 118 37.07 -9.78 3.74
CA THR A 118 37.18 -9.81 5.22
C THR A 118 35.84 -9.72 5.92
N ALA A 119 35.87 -9.87 7.26
CA ALA A 119 34.70 -9.67 8.10
C ALA A 119 34.19 -8.21 8.12
N ASN A 120 34.98 -7.24 7.60
CA ASN A 120 34.64 -5.83 7.58
C ASN A 120 33.93 -5.39 6.27
N LYS A 121 33.64 -6.30 5.36
CA LYS A 121 32.82 -5.99 4.18
C LYS A 121 31.40 -5.59 4.60
N ILE A 122 30.75 -4.79 3.77
CA ILE A 122 29.34 -4.44 3.97
C ILE A 122 28.47 -5.70 3.78
N THR A 123 27.57 -5.93 4.69
CA THR A 123 26.60 -7.04 4.67
C THR A 123 25.16 -6.52 4.73
N ALA A 124 24.20 -7.40 4.58
CA ALA A 124 22.79 -7.02 4.72
C ALA A 124 22.45 -6.48 6.12
N ALA A 125 23.17 -6.91 7.15
CA ALA A 125 22.98 -6.42 8.52
C ALA A 125 23.47 -4.97 8.73
N ASP A 126 24.37 -4.49 7.87
CA ASP A 126 24.87 -3.12 7.90
C ASP A 126 23.94 -2.11 7.20
N ILE A 127 22.91 -2.60 6.52
CA ILE A 127 21.94 -1.78 5.80
C ILE A 127 20.64 -1.73 6.62
N GLY A 128 20.43 -0.63 7.32
CA GLY A 128 19.17 -0.38 8.02
C GLY A 128 18.00 -0.31 7.05
N PHE A 129 16.87 -0.87 7.45
CA PHE A 129 15.63 -0.84 6.68
C PHE A 129 14.43 -0.66 7.60
N GLY A 130 13.48 0.16 7.16
CA GLY A 130 12.19 0.32 7.81
C GLY A 130 11.16 0.97 6.90
N LEU A 131 9.90 0.88 7.30
CA LEU A 131 8.82 1.61 6.66
C LEU A 131 8.54 2.88 7.46
N GLY A 132 8.51 4.01 6.79
CA GLY A 132 8.08 5.27 7.37
C GLY A 132 6.56 5.31 7.60
N ALA A 133 6.06 6.45 8.05
CA ALA A 133 4.63 6.62 8.32
C ALA A 133 3.79 6.36 7.08
N VAL A 134 2.89 5.38 7.19
CA VAL A 134 1.96 4.99 6.13
C VAL A 134 0.84 6.04 6.06
N THR A 135 0.65 6.63 4.88
CA THR A 135 -0.33 7.70 4.68
C THR A 135 -1.23 7.42 3.47
N ARG A 136 -2.43 7.97 3.52
CA ARG A 136 -3.35 7.92 2.37
C ARG A 136 -3.03 9.04 1.40
N SER A 137 -3.05 8.75 0.11
CA SER A 137 -2.84 9.73 -0.95
C SER A 137 -4.06 9.80 -1.86
N GLY A 138 -4.48 11.02 -2.17
CA GLY A 138 -5.62 11.30 -3.04
C GLY A 138 -6.95 11.47 -2.32
N THR A 139 -7.89 12.13 -3.02
CA THR A 139 -9.24 12.40 -2.50
C THR A 139 -10.05 11.11 -2.45
N GLY A 140 -10.74 10.87 -1.33
CA GLY A 140 -11.64 9.74 -1.16
C GLY A 140 -10.96 8.37 -1.00
N VAL A 141 -9.63 8.32 -0.83
CA VAL A 141 -8.93 7.07 -0.55
C VAL A 141 -9.28 6.57 0.84
N ASN A 142 -9.85 5.39 0.92
CA ASN A 142 -10.04 4.64 2.14
C ASN A 142 -9.11 3.43 2.13
N ALA A 143 -8.21 3.34 3.10
CA ALA A 143 -7.19 2.31 3.14
C ALA A 143 -6.90 1.89 4.58
N SER A 144 -6.56 0.64 4.76
CA SER A 144 -5.98 0.12 5.99
C SER A 144 -4.64 -0.55 5.68
N GLY A 145 -3.69 -0.39 6.58
CA GLY A 145 -2.40 -1.05 6.52
C GLY A 145 -1.75 -1.05 7.88
N THR A 146 -1.20 -2.20 8.26
CA THR A 146 -0.47 -2.38 9.52
C THR A 146 0.95 -2.77 9.18
N ASP A 147 1.91 -1.96 9.63
CA ASP A 147 3.32 -2.28 9.56
C ASP A 147 3.59 -3.48 10.48
N THR A 148 3.99 -4.60 9.89
CA THR A 148 4.37 -5.81 10.62
C THR A 148 5.83 -5.78 11.05
N ASN A 149 6.56 -4.74 10.63
CA ASN A 149 7.95 -4.48 11.03
C ASN A 149 7.99 -3.40 12.14
N ALA A 150 7.14 -3.54 13.12
CA ALA A 150 6.76 -2.52 14.10
C ALA A 150 7.93 -1.88 14.89
N THR A 151 9.12 -2.46 14.87
CA THR A 151 10.27 -1.90 15.58
C THR A 151 11.17 -1.06 14.70
N SER A 152 10.91 -0.99 13.39
CA SER A 152 11.83 -0.36 12.46
C SER A 152 11.50 1.09 12.19
N GLY A 153 10.32 1.44 11.82
CA GLY A 153 10.00 2.80 11.40
C GLY A 153 11.14 3.45 10.61
N ASP A 154 11.73 4.49 11.18
CA ASP A 154 12.97 5.08 10.68
C ASP A 154 14.18 4.28 11.24
N PRO A 155 15.02 3.64 10.40
CA PRO A 155 16.15 2.85 10.86
C PRO A 155 17.25 3.70 11.53
N THR A 156 17.22 5.02 11.41
CA THR A 156 18.18 5.91 12.07
C THR A 156 17.85 6.20 13.53
N LEU A 157 16.72 5.72 14.04
CA LEU A 157 16.38 5.91 15.46
C LEU A 157 17.34 5.15 16.36
N ALA A 158 17.69 5.76 17.48
CA ALA A 158 18.60 5.17 18.47
C ALA A 158 18.11 3.80 18.99
N ALA A 159 16.81 3.55 18.99
CA ALA A 159 16.24 2.27 19.39
C ALA A 159 16.54 1.11 18.40
N ASN A 160 16.95 1.42 17.17
CA ASN A 160 17.16 0.44 16.11
C ASN A 160 18.61 -0.03 16.00
N GLY A 161 19.54 0.62 16.66
CA GLY A 161 20.94 0.20 16.63
C GLY A 161 21.85 0.96 17.58
N SER A 162 23.06 0.45 17.72
CA SER A 162 24.07 1.01 18.61
C SER A 162 25.48 0.62 18.16
N VAL A 163 26.49 1.28 18.74
CA VAL A 163 27.87 0.85 18.54
C VAL A 163 28.15 -0.39 19.38
N ASN A 164 28.59 -1.46 18.73
CA ASN A 164 29.04 -2.66 19.38
C ASN A 164 30.44 -2.40 20.02
N GLY A 165 30.52 -2.51 21.37
CA GLY A 165 31.75 -2.19 22.10
C GLY A 165 32.91 -3.14 21.80
N ALA A 166 32.66 -4.34 21.28
CA ALA A 166 33.71 -5.31 20.94
C ALA A 166 34.34 -5.06 19.56
N THR A 167 33.52 -4.62 18.59
CA THR A 167 33.92 -4.39 17.19
C THR A 167 34.18 -2.92 16.88
N GLY A 168 33.64 -2.01 17.69
CA GLY A 168 33.60 -0.59 17.40
C GLY A 168 32.65 -0.19 16.23
N ARG A 169 31.91 -1.15 15.67
CA ARG A 169 31.00 -0.93 14.55
C ARG A 169 29.61 -0.58 15.04
N TYR A 170 28.93 0.28 14.29
CA TYR A 170 27.50 0.49 14.46
C TYR A 170 26.75 -0.71 13.86
N GLU A 171 25.84 -1.27 14.61
CA GLU A 171 25.02 -2.43 14.23
C GLU A 171 23.54 -2.11 14.45
N PHE A 172 22.68 -2.50 13.51
CA PHE A 172 21.24 -2.48 13.67
C PHE A 172 20.80 -3.72 14.43
N THR A 173 20.41 -3.54 15.68
CA THR A 173 20.16 -4.65 16.63
C THR A 173 18.69 -4.93 16.89
N ALA A 174 17.77 -3.98 16.57
CA ALA A 174 16.35 -4.20 16.72
C ALA A 174 15.84 -5.21 15.69
N THR A 175 14.84 -5.99 16.06
CA THR A 175 14.23 -6.99 15.19
C THR A 175 13.75 -6.35 13.89
N ARG A 176 14.17 -6.89 12.75
CA ARG A 176 13.82 -6.41 11.42
C ARG A 176 14.22 -4.95 11.13
N SER A 177 15.22 -4.42 11.81
CA SER A 177 15.71 -3.06 11.57
C SER A 177 16.74 -2.96 10.45
N ASN A 178 17.11 -4.07 9.82
CA ASN A 178 18.07 -4.12 8.73
C ASN A 178 17.70 -5.17 7.67
N LEU A 179 18.37 -5.12 6.52
CA LEU A 179 18.11 -6.04 5.40
C LEU A 179 18.50 -7.49 5.67
N GLY A 180 19.26 -7.77 6.71
CA GLY A 180 19.56 -9.15 7.14
C GLY A 180 18.31 -9.93 7.54
N ALA A 181 17.28 -9.26 8.03
CA ALA A 181 15.99 -9.86 8.34
C ALA A 181 15.13 -10.18 7.09
N PHE A 182 15.56 -9.73 5.91
CA PHE A 182 14.82 -9.83 4.65
C PHE A 182 15.59 -10.59 3.57
N THR A 183 16.50 -11.44 3.94
CA THR A 183 17.23 -12.32 3.00
C THR A 183 16.32 -13.34 2.30
N THR A 184 15.15 -13.57 2.87
CA THR A 184 14.03 -14.29 2.26
C THR A 184 12.82 -13.38 2.21
N SER A 185 11.83 -13.70 1.33
CA SER A 185 10.60 -12.92 1.23
C SER A 185 9.88 -12.87 2.57
N THR A 186 9.81 -11.69 3.16
CA THR A 186 9.27 -11.44 4.51
C THR A 186 8.21 -10.37 4.45
N THR A 187 7.07 -10.61 5.09
CA THR A 187 5.97 -9.62 5.15
C THR A 187 6.42 -8.39 5.94
N ALA A 188 6.30 -7.22 5.32
CA ALA A 188 6.60 -5.92 5.91
C ALA A 188 5.34 -5.12 6.26
N LEU A 189 4.29 -5.21 5.43
CA LEU A 189 3.03 -4.50 5.61
C LEU A 189 1.87 -5.39 5.17
N SER A 190 0.74 -5.31 5.84
CA SER A 190 -0.49 -5.96 5.41
C SER A 190 -1.72 -5.09 5.70
N GLY A 191 -2.78 -5.30 4.95
CA GLY A 191 -4.02 -4.57 5.14
C GLY A 191 -5.22 -5.22 4.48
N SER A 192 -6.42 -4.79 4.89
CA SER A 192 -7.67 -5.37 4.41
C SER A 192 -8.06 -4.86 3.03
N TYR A 193 -7.67 -3.64 2.68
CA TYR A 193 -8.01 -3.00 1.40
C TYR A 193 -7.27 -1.66 1.23
N ILE A 194 -7.19 -1.21 -0.02
CA ILE A 194 -6.81 0.15 -0.39
C ILE A 194 -7.82 0.64 -1.44
N MET A 195 -9.00 1.03 -1.00
CA MET A 195 -10.07 1.47 -1.89
C MET A 195 -9.85 2.91 -2.33
N ASN A 196 -10.12 3.14 -3.59
CA ASN A 196 -10.06 4.44 -4.22
C ASN A 196 -11.45 4.84 -4.69
N ALA A 197 -12.02 5.88 -4.10
CA ALA A 197 -13.32 6.39 -4.49
C ALA A 197 -13.32 7.05 -5.89
N VAL A 198 -12.13 7.46 -6.39
CA VAL A 198 -12.00 8.04 -7.73
C VAL A 198 -11.24 7.05 -8.62
N PRO A 199 -11.92 6.42 -9.60
CA PRO A 199 -11.27 5.47 -10.49
C PRO A 199 -10.12 6.12 -11.27
N ARG A 200 -8.99 5.43 -11.37
CA ARG A 200 -7.85 5.75 -12.24
C ARG A 200 -7.04 7.01 -11.94
N SER A 201 -7.15 7.65 -10.79
CA SER A 201 -6.16 8.66 -10.43
C SER A 201 -4.84 7.98 -10.13
N ASN A 202 -3.78 8.27 -10.90
CA ASN A 202 -2.44 7.75 -10.67
C ASN A 202 -1.86 8.16 -9.31
N ASN A 203 -2.46 9.18 -8.68
CA ASN A 203 -2.00 9.74 -7.40
C ASN A 203 -2.75 9.18 -6.18
N ASN A 204 -3.73 8.30 -6.37
CA ASN A 204 -4.49 7.73 -5.26
C ASN A 204 -3.90 6.38 -4.84
N GLY A 205 -3.83 6.15 -3.54
CA GLY A 205 -3.31 4.91 -2.98
C GLY A 205 -2.84 5.04 -1.54
N LEU A 206 -2.14 4.05 -1.07
CA LEU A 206 -1.46 4.06 0.22
C LEU A 206 0.02 4.37 -0.02
N ASN A 207 0.51 5.48 0.50
CA ASN A 207 1.92 5.82 0.46
C ASN A 207 2.65 5.12 1.60
N VAL A 208 3.72 4.44 1.25
CA VAL A 208 4.57 3.67 2.17
C VAL A 208 6.03 4.05 1.88
N PRO A 209 6.62 4.96 2.64
CA PRO A 209 8.03 5.29 2.49
C PRO A 209 8.89 4.09 2.92
N ALA A 210 9.70 3.54 2.03
CA ALA A 210 10.73 2.57 2.36
C ALA A 210 12.04 3.32 2.65
N VAL A 211 12.51 3.24 3.88
CA VAL A 211 13.67 3.99 4.37
C VAL A 211 14.85 3.02 4.51
N PHE A 212 15.95 3.38 3.89
CA PHE A 212 17.23 2.66 3.98
C PHE A 212 18.26 3.56 4.62
N ALA A 213 19.11 3.01 5.45
CA ALA A 213 20.20 3.76 6.10
C ALA A 213 21.46 2.93 6.20
N VAL A 214 22.60 3.58 6.00
CA VAL A 214 23.92 3.00 6.30
C VAL A 214 24.68 3.98 7.18
N LYS A 215 25.29 3.48 8.24
CA LYS A 215 26.23 4.27 9.02
C LYS A 215 27.62 4.14 8.39
N PRO A 216 28.18 5.20 7.78
CA PRO A 216 29.55 5.17 7.29
C PRO A 216 30.51 4.82 8.44
N GLN A 217 31.42 3.90 8.20
CA GLN A 217 32.37 3.39 9.18
C GLN A 217 33.55 2.73 8.47
N PHE A 218 34.48 2.10 9.22
CA PHE A 218 35.63 1.41 8.64
C PHE A 218 35.21 0.10 7.95
N PHE A 219 34.57 0.22 6.79
CA PHE A 219 34.35 -0.92 5.93
C PHE A 219 35.60 -1.26 5.13
N GLU A 220 35.72 -2.52 4.73
CA GLU A 220 36.75 -2.96 3.79
C GLU A 220 36.55 -2.27 2.45
N ASN A 221 37.67 -1.88 1.83
CA ASN A 221 37.65 -1.29 0.47
C ASN A 221 37.04 -2.28 -0.53
N GLY A 222 36.08 -1.79 -1.30
CA GLY A 222 35.37 -2.59 -2.29
C GLY A 222 34.06 -1.95 -2.73
N SER A 223 33.34 -2.66 -3.57
CA SER A 223 31.99 -2.26 -4.01
C SER A 223 30.92 -3.16 -3.41
N THR A 224 29.76 -2.63 -3.18
CA THR A 224 28.61 -3.36 -2.67
C THR A 224 27.39 -3.10 -3.56
N ASN A 225 26.77 -4.19 -4.02
CA ASN A 225 25.51 -4.14 -4.74
C ASN A 225 24.38 -4.60 -3.81
N ILE A 226 23.33 -3.83 -3.78
CA ILE A 226 22.15 -4.07 -2.94
C ILE A 226 20.94 -4.16 -3.86
N ASN A 227 20.26 -5.30 -3.89
CA ASN A 227 19.00 -5.46 -4.59
C ASN A 227 17.89 -5.69 -3.57
N VAL A 228 16.85 -4.84 -3.61
CA VAL A 228 15.66 -4.98 -2.76
C VAL A 228 14.44 -5.12 -3.66
N THR A 229 13.70 -6.18 -3.45
CA THR A 229 12.48 -6.47 -4.21
C THR A 229 11.27 -6.32 -3.29
N PHE A 230 10.34 -5.51 -3.72
CA PHE A 230 9.02 -5.35 -3.09
C PHE A 230 7.99 -6.12 -3.90
N THR A 231 7.23 -6.98 -3.23
CA THR A 231 6.18 -7.77 -3.86
C THR A 231 4.86 -7.54 -3.13
N VAL A 232 3.82 -7.15 -3.86
CA VAL A 232 2.48 -7.04 -3.30
C VAL A 232 1.62 -8.18 -3.83
N THR A 233 0.89 -8.85 -2.93
CA THR A 233 -0.01 -9.95 -3.27
C THR A 233 -1.38 -9.74 -2.63
N ALA A 234 -2.43 -10.28 -3.27
CA ALA A 234 -3.76 -10.44 -2.67
C ALA A 234 -3.92 -11.92 -2.31
N PRO A 235 -3.89 -12.27 -1.02
CA PRO A 235 -4.06 -13.64 -0.54
C PRO A 235 -5.47 -14.19 -0.81
#